data_4a09d92930b2682c3310bb74293e7adc
#
_entry.id   4a09d92930b2682c3310bb74293e7adc
#
_cell.length_a   1.000
_cell.length_b   1.000
_cell.length_c   1.000
_cell.angle_alpha   90.00
_cell.angle_beta   90.00
_cell.angle_gamma   90.00
#
_symmetry.space_group_name_H-M   'P 1'
#
loop_
_entity.id
_entity.type
_entity.pdbx_description
1 polymer ?
#
loop_
_entity_poly.entity_id
_entity_poly.type
_entity_poly.pdbx_seq_one_letter_code
_entity_poly.pdbx_strand_id
1 'polypeptide(L)'
;KNSLLNDDPVIKLRYVDGKDPLPVILLRKGIIPKTKKVFSHTVVRPLVICLHENESIVKEELAAHADILVLEGDDIDPTQVIEILKQKNLNRVLLEGGPTLNYAFQKAGLIDVINLTTVPFLIGKRNLPSTVDGEKEFLSFDSEKWNLTQCEKIDDEVFLKYEKRTTKTED
;
A
#
# COMPACT_ATOMS: atom_id res chain seq x y z
N LYS A 1 3.86 -3.52 7.59
CA LYS A 1 3.84 -4.03 8.98
C LYS A 1 3.79 -2.91 10.01
N ASN A 2 4.72 -1.95 9.96
CA ASN A 2 4.85 -0.93 11.02
C ASN A 2 3.60 -0.05 11.17
N SER A 3 2.97 0.37 10.08
CA SER A 3 1.72 1.12 10.10
C SER A 3 0.61 0.37 10.82
N LEU A 4 0.43 -0.93 10.53
CA LEU A 4 -0.55 -1.76 11.22
C LEU A 4 -0.26 -1.93 12.72
N LEU A 5 1.02 -1.99 13.10
CA LEU A 5 1.41 -2.10 14.50
C LEU A 5 1.17 -0.80 15.29
N ASN A 6 1.44 0.35 14.66
CA ASN A 6 1.35 1.66 15.30
C ASN A 6 -0.09 2.21 15.31
N ASP A 7 -0.76 2.16 14.15
CA ASP A 7 -2.02 2.88 13.95
C ASP A 7 -3.26 2.00 14.20
N ASP A 8 -3.07 0.67 14.19
CA ASP A 8 -4.12 -0.32 14.40
C ASP A 8 -5.43 -0.02 13.63
N PRO A 9 -5.35 0.17 12.31
CA PRO A 9 -6.48 0.65 11.52
C PRO A 9 -7.56 -0.42 11.33
N VAL A 10 -8.80 0.03 11.22
CA VAL A 10 -9.90 -0.76 10.65
C VAL A 10 -10.04 -0.40 9.19
N ILE A 11 -9.87 -1.38 8.30
CA ILE A 11 -9.97 -1.20 6.85
C ILE A 11 -11.40 -1.48 6.42
N LYS A 12 -12.16 -0.40 6.22
CA LYS A 12 -13.57 -0.44 5.80
C LYS A 12 -13.97 0.86 5.10
N LEU A 13 -15.05 0.82 4.34
CA LEU A 13 -15.71 2.04 3.85
C LEU A 13 -16.33 2.82 5.02
N ARG A 14 -16.31 4.16 4.96
CA ARG A 14 -16.85 5.02 6.04
C ARG A 14 -17.93 5.98 5.57
N TYR A 15 -17.78 6.54 4.38
CA TYR A 15 -18.61 7.66 3.89
C TYR A 15 -19.29 7.37 2.56
N VAL A 16 -19.14 6.17 2.04
CA VAL A 16 -19.75 5.73 0.78
C VAL A 16 -20.30 4.33 0.95
N ASP A 17 -21.39 4.04 0.22
CA ASP A 17 -21.95 2.69 0.16
C ASP A 17 -21.13 1.80 -0.77
N GLY A 18 -21.03 0.53 -0.42
CA GLY A 18 -20.28 -0.42 -1.23
C GLY A 18 -19.83 -1.65 -0.46
N LYS A 19 -18.97 -2.44 -1.08
CA LYS A 19 -18.30 -3.57 -0.43
C LYS A 19 -17.01 -3.09 0.20
N ASP A 20 -16.76 -3.50 1.42
CA ASP A 20 -15.47 -3.25 2.08
C ASP A 20 -14.31 -3.80 1.24
N PRO A 21 -13.18 -3.09 1.17
CA PRO A 21 -12.02 -3.57 0.46
C PRO A 21 -11.44 -4.81 1.14
N LEU A 22 -10.82 -5.68 0.36
CA LEU A 22 -10.00 -6.77 0.89
C LEU A 22 -8.71 -6.20 1.49
N PRO A 23 -8.45 -6.32 2.79
CA PRO A 23 -7.17 -5.95 3.37
C PRO A 23 -6.09 -6.91 2.87
N VAL A 24 -5.04 -6.36 2.23
CA VAL A 24 -3.87 -7.13 1.79
C VAL A 24 -2.65 -6.67 2.58
N ILE A 25 -2.01 -7.61 3.26
CA ILE A 25 -0.90 -7.33 4.17
C ILE A 25 0.35 -8.02 3.66
N LEU A 26 1.39 -7.24 3.36
CA LEU A 26 2.70 -7.76 2.98
C LEU A 26 3.57 -7.89 4.23
N LEU A 27 4.01 -9.11 4.52
CA LEU A 27 4.72 -9.44 5.76
C LEU A 27 6.03 -10.18 5.45
N ARG A 28 7.08 -9.44 5.09
CA ARG A 28 8.38 -9.99 4.76
C ARG A 28 9.01 -10.71 5.97
N LYS A 29 9.05 -10.04 7.15
CA LYS A 29 9.65 -10.59 8.38
C LYS A 29 8.83 -10.27 9.62
N GLY A 30 8.88 -11.18 10.59
CA GLY A 30 8.24 -11.06 11.88
C GLY A 30 6.74 -11.26 11.82
N ILE A 31 6.01 -10.78 12.80
CA ILE A 31 4.60 -11.07 13.03
C ILE A 31 3.78 -9.80 13.22
N ILE A 32 2.49 -9.92 12.99
CA ILE A 32 1.45 -8.97 13.39
C ILE A 32 0.51 -9.73 14.31
N PRO A 33 0.28 -9.28 15.56
CA PRO A 33 -0.60 -9.96 16.50
C PRO A 33 -2.03 -10.07 15.95
N LYS A 34 -2.66 -11.23 16.11
CA LYS A 34 -4.05 -11.48 15.73
C LYS A 34 -5.07 -10.57 16.43
N THR A 35 -4.66 -9.92 17.52
CA THR A 35 -5.48 -8.96 18.27
C THR A 35 -5.66 -7.63 17.54
N LYS A 36 -4.91 -7.37 16.45
CA LYS A 36 -5.05 -6.15 15.67
C LYS A 36 -6.41 -6.08 14.97
N LYS A 37 -6.98 -4.87 14.92
CA LYS A 37 -8.33 -4.62 14.40
C LYS A 37 -8.54 -5.09 12.97
N VAL A 38 -7.50 -5.07 12.14
CA VAL A 38 -7.55 -5.60 10.78
C VAL A 38 -7.95 -7.09 10.71
N PHE A 39 -7.74 -7.86 11.78
CA PHE A 39 -8.12 -9.28 11.86
C PHE A 39 -9.43 -9.52 12.61
N SER A 40 -9.88 -8.59 13.46
CA SER A 40 -11.01 -8.80 14.36
C SER A 40 -12.22 -7.92 14.05
N HIS A 41 -12.03 -6.81 13.32
CA HIS A 41 -13.08 -5.81 13.05
C HIS A 41 -13.39 -5.63 11.57
N THR A 42 -12.93 -6.51 10.70
CA THR A 42 -13.25 -6.49 9.27
C THR A 42 -14.29 -7.52 8.92
N VAL A 43 -15.23 -7.18 8.04
CA VAL A 43 -16.20 -8.12 7.47
C VAL A 43 -15.52 -9.04 6.44
N VAL A 44 -14.52 -8.50 5.74
CA VAL A 44 -13.77 -9.23 4.72
C VAL A 44 -12.51 -9.82 5.35
N ARG A 45 -12.36 -11.14 5.24
CA ARG A 45 -11.20 -11.88 5.75
C ARG A 45 -9.92 -11.39 5.07
N PRO A 46 -8.90 -10.89 5.81
CA PRO A 46 -7.68 -10.35 5.22
C PRO A 46 -6.86 -11.39 4.48
N LEU A 47 -6.09 -10.95 3.48
CA LEU A 47 -5.04 -11.73 2.82
C LEU A 47 -3.67 -11.31 3.36
N VAL A 48 -2.91 -12.24 3.90
CA VAL A 48 -1.52 -12.03 4.31
C VAL A 48 -0.61 -12.70 3.28
N ILE A 49 0.28 -11.94 2.68
CA ILE A 49 1.31 -12.44 1.78
C ILE A 49 2.64 -12.40 2.53
N CYS A 50 3.25 -13.55 2.75
CA CYS A 50 4.53 -13.66 3.46
C CYS A 50 5.55 -14.48 2.67
N LEU A 51 6.81 -14.41 3.07
CA LEU A 51 7.87 -15.25 2.54
C LEU A 51 7.89 -16.62 3.23
N HIS A 52 8.41 -17.62 2.53
CA HIS A 52 8.54 -18.99 3.05
C HIS A 52 9.29 -19.03 4.39
N GLU A 53 10.36 -18.25 4.54
CA GLU A 53 11.10 -18.18 5.82
C GLU A 53 10.24 -17.74 7.01
N ASN A 54 9.11 -17.05 6.75
CA ASN A 54 8.21 -16.50 7.77
C ASN A 54 6.89 -17.29 7.88
N GLU A 55 6.70 -18.34 7.08
CA GLU A 55 5.45 -19.07 6.93
C GLU A 55 4.97 -19.70 8.24
N SER A 56 5.85 -20.42 8.92
CA SER A 56 5.49 -21.17 10.15
C SER A 56 4.90 -20.26 11.21
N ILE A 57 5.60 -19.15 11.51
CA ILE A 57 5.18 -18.21 12.55
C ILE A 57 3.91 -17.44 12.16
N VAL A 58 3.75 -17.14 10.87
CA VAL A 58 2.55 -16.46 10.36
C VAL A 58 1.35 -17.39 10.40
N LYS A 59 1.50 -18.65 10.01
CA LYS A 59 0.42 -19.65 10.08
C LYS A 59 0.00 -19.93 11.52
N GLU A 60 0.93 -20.11 12.43
CA GLU A 60 0.63 -20.33 13.84
C GLU A 60 -0.24 -19.23 14.43
N GLU A 61 0.06 -17.97 14.13
CA GLU A 61 -0.65 -16.81 14.69
C GLU A 61 -1.93 -16.46 13.92
N LEU A 62 -1.92 -16.54 12.59
CA LEU A 62 -2.93 -15.89 11.75
C LEU A 62 -3.80 -16.84 10.93
N ALA A 63 -3.55 -18.18 10.89
CA ALA A 63 -4.31 -19.08 10.03
C ALA A 63 -5.83 -19.10 10.32
N ALA A 64 -6.23 -18.87 11.57
CA ALA A 64 -7.65 -18.74 11.93
C ALA A 64 -8.28 -17.39 11.55
N HIS A 65 -7.45 -16.36 11.27
CA HIS A 65 -7.89 -14.96 11.15
C HIS A 65 -7.68 -14.37 9.76
N ALA A 66 -6.84 -14.98 8.92
CA ALA A 66 -6.50 -14.48 7.59
C ALA A 66 -6.29 -15.64 6.61
N ASP A 67 -6.44 -15.36 5.31
CA ASP A 67 -5.93 -16.20 4.26
C ASP A 67 -4.43 -15.95 4.12
N ILE A 68 -3.63 -17.00 4.02
CA ILE A 68 -2.18 -16.87 3.95
C ILE A 68 -1.69 -17.36 2.61
N LEU A 69 -0.91 -16.53 1.93
CA LEU A 69 -0.21 -16.86 0.69
C LEU A 69 1.28 -16.74 0.94
N VAL A 70 2.01 -17.78 0.58
CA VAL A 70 3.45 -17.87 0.78
C VAL A 70 4.15 -17.66 -0.55
N LEU A 71 5.17 -16.81 -0.54
CA LEU A 71 6.06 -16.56 -1.68
C LEU A 71 7.44 -17.14 -1.40
N GLU A 72 8.06 -17.66 -2.44
CA GLU A 72 9.46 -18.05 -2.42
C GLU A 72 10.38 -16.84 -2.66
N GLY A 73 11.62 -16.92 -2.19
CA GLY A 73 12.64 -15.90 -2.38
C GLY A 73 12.96 -15.11 -1.11
N ASP A 74 13.84 -14.12 -1.25
CA ASP A 74 14.39 -13.34 -0.13
C ASP A 74 13.64 -12.03 0.11
N ASP A 75 12.79 -11.59 -0.83
CA ASP A 75 11.98 -10.38 -0.72
C ASP A 75 10.62 -10.54 -1.43
N ILE A 76 9.69 -9.66 -1.10
CA ILE A 76 8.37 -9.62 -1.73
C ILE A 76 8.43 -8.70 -2.95
N ASP A 77 8.44 -9.30 -4.15
CA ASP A 77 8.41 -8.55 -5.41
C ASP A 77 7.04 -7.91 -5.62
N PRO A 78 6.96 -6.56 -5.76
CA PRO A 78 5.72 -5.85 -6.06
C PRO A 78 5.02 -6.35 -7.33
N THR A 79 5.77 -6.75 -8.36
CA THR A 79 5.20 -7.25 -9.62
C THR A 79 4.45 -8.55 -9.38
N GLN A 80 5.05 -9.47 -8.63
CA GLN A 80 4.41 -10.74 -8.27
C GLN A 80 3.15 -10.52 -7.42
N VAL A 81 3.18 -9.55 -6.50
CA VAL A 81 1.99 -9.19 -5.71
C VAL A 81 0.84 -8.72 -6.62
N ILE A 82 1.11 -7.83 -7.57
CA ILE A 82 0.07 -7.35 -8.50
C ILE A 82 -0.47 -8.47 -9.38
N GLU A 83 0.36 -9.40 -9.85
CA GLU A 83 -0.08 -10.57 -10.61
C GLU A 83 -1.02 -11.46 -9.79
N ILE A 84 -0.68 -11.74 -8.55
CA ILE A 84 -1.54 -12.50 -7.62
C ILE A 84 -2.89 -11.80 -7.43
N LEU A 85 -2.89 -10.49 -7.21
CA LEU A 85 -4.12 -9.73 -7.02
C LEU A 85 -4.99 -9.74 -8.28
N LYS A 86 -4.39 -9.64 -9.47
CA LYS A 86 -5.10 -9.77 -10.76
C LYS A 86 -5.73 -11.15 -10.93
N GLN A 87 -5.02 -12.23 -10.59
CA GLN A 87 -5.55 -13.60 -10.63
C GLN A 87 -6.75 -13.78 -9.69
N LYS A 88 -6.83 -13.00 -8.63
CA LYS A 88 -7.99 -12.93 -7.71
C LYS A 88 -9.08 -11.96 -8.17
N ASN A 89 -9.01 -11.43 -9.40
CA ASN A 89 -9.91 -10.42 -9.96
C ASN A 89 -9.92 -9.08 -9.18
N LEU A 90 -8.84 -8.75 -8.50
CA LEU A 90 -8.67 -7.48 -7.78
C LEU A 90 -7.94 -6.49 -8.70
N ASN A 91 -8.72 -5.76 -9.52
CA ASN A 91 -8.19 -4.88 -10.56
C ASN A 91 -7.97 -3.42 -10.09
N ARG A 92 -8.41 -3.08 -8.91
CA ARG A 92 -8.20 -1.75 -8.29
C ARG A 92 -7.56 -1.95 -6.93
N VAL A 93 -6.36 -1.44 -6.77
CA VAL A 93 -5.55 -1.59 -5.55
C VAL A 93 -5.24 -0.21 -4.99
N LEU A 94 -5.56 0.03 -3.73
CA LEU A 94 -5.10 1.19 -2.99
C LEU A 94 -3.84 0.82 -2.22
N LEU A 95 -2.74 1.50 -2.51
CA LEU A 95 -1.48 1.37 -1.79
C LEU A 95 -1.40 2.45 -0.71
N GLU A 96 -1.56 2.07 0.55
CA GLU A 96 -1.50 3.00 1.69
C GLU A 96 -0.11 3.09 2.34
N GLY A 97 0.86 2.48 1.72
CA GLY A 97 2.25 2.59 2.11
C GLY A 97 2.63 1.79 3.37
N GLY A 98 3.56 2.12 4.15
CA GLY A 98 4.51 3.23 4.32
C GLY A 98 5.55 3.48 3.23
N PRO A 99 6.46 4.38 3.55
CA PRO A 99 7.38 4.96 2.57
C PRO A 99 8.21 3.94 1.79
N THR A 100 8.72 2.93 2.45
CA THR A 100 9.52 1.85 1.83
C THR A 100 8.69 1.02 0.86
N LEU A 101 7.43 0.75 1.19
CA LEU A 101 6.54 0.03 0.30
C LEU A 101 6.18 0.89 -0.92
N ASN A 102 5.88 2.16 -0.70
CA ASN A 102 5.62 3.12 -1.79
C ASN A 102 6.83 3.21 -2.72
N TYR A 103 8.05 3.24 -2.18
CA TYR A 103 9.27 3.23 -2.97
C TYR A 103 9.39 1.97 -3.85
N ALA A 104 9.14 0.78 -3.28
CA ALA A 104 9.25 -0.48 -4.01
C ALA A 104 8.26 -0.53 -5.19
N PHE A 105 6.99 -0.14 -4.98
CA PHE A 105 5.98 -0.09 -6.04
C PHE A 105 6.26 0.99 -7.08
N GLN A 106 6.73 2.17 -6.66
CA GLN A 106 7.12 3.25 -7.58
C GLN A 106 8.33 2.83 -8.43
N LYS A 107 9.35 2.22 -7.83
CA LYS A 107 10.54 1.71 -8.52
C LYS A 107 10.16 0.66 -9.57
N ALA A 108 9.19 -0.19 -9.28
CA ALA A 108 8.67 -1.19 -10.21
C ALA A 108 7.73 -0.61 -11.28
N GLY A 109 7.44 0.70 -11.26
CA GLY A 109 6.56 1.37 -12.23
C GLY A 109 5.09 0.99 -12.12
N LEU A 110 4.65 0.48 -10.97
CA LEU A 110 3.32 -0.09 -10.73
C LEU A 110 2.31 0.91 -10.16
N ILE A 111 2.67 2.18 -10.04
CA ILE A 111 1.76 3.24 -9.59
C ILE A 111 1.15 3.93 -10.81
N ASP A 112 -0.18 3.95 -10.88
CA ASP A 112 -0.94 4.61 -11.95
C ASP A 112 -1.49 5.96 -11.50
N VAL A 113 -1.80 6.10 -10.21
CA VAL A 113 -2.40 7.31 -9.62
C VAL A 113 -1.75 7.60 -8.28
N ILE A 114 -1.45 8.87 -8.04
CA ILE A 114 -0.99 9.37 -6.73
C ILE A 114 -2.05 10.35 -6.22
N ASN A 115 -2.65 10.03 -5.07
CA ASN A 115 -3.49 10.97 -4.32
C ASN A 115 -2.66 11.53 -3.16
N LEU A 116 -2.53 12.84 -3.10
CA LEU A 116 -1.74 13.54 -2.08
C LEU A 116 -2.61 14.59 -1.40
N THR A 117 -2.65 14.58 -0.08
CA THR A 117 -3.30 15.62 0.71
C THR A 117 -2.24 16.47 1.40
N THR A 118 -2.33 17.77 1.21
CA THR A 118 -1.49 18.75 1.90
C THR A 118 -2.31 19.45 2.97
N VAL A 119 -1.83 19.35 4.22
CA VAL A 119 -2.48 19.94 5.41
C VAL A 119 -1.67 21.13 5.93
N PRO A 120 -2.28 22.15 6.54
CA PRO A 120 -1.60 23.35 7.03
C PRO A 120 -0.93 23.09 8.40
N PHE A 121 -0.09 22.06 8.47
CA PHE A 121 0.58 21.64 9.71
C PHE A 121 2.09 21.45 9.51
N LEU A 122 2.89 22.11 10.33
CA LEU A 122 4.35 21.99 10.33
C LEU A 122 4.82 21.12 11.50
N ILE A 123 5.36 19.94 11.19
CA ILE A 123 5.78 19.00 12.21
C ILE A 123 7.11 19.42 12.85
N GLY A 124 8.04 20.03 12.10
CA GLY A 124 9.31 20.59 12.60
C GLY A 124 10.30 19.58 13.17
N LYS A 125 10.10 18.28 13.02
CA LYS A 125 10.95 17.21 13.52
C LYS A 125 11.83 16.65 12.40
N ARG A 126 13.11 16.37 12.69
CA ARG A 126 14.01 15.66 11.77
C ARG A 126 13.71 14.16 11.73
N ASN A 127 14.12 13.49 10.64
CA ASN A 127 14.02 12.04 10.45
C ASN A 127 12.58 11.51 10.51
N LEU A 128 11.63 12.27 10.01
CA LEU A 128 10.27 11.80 9.79
C LEU A 128 10.17 11.00 8.51
N PRO A 129 9.25 10.03 8.43
CA PRO A 129 8.98 9.33 7.19
C PRO A 129 8.53 10.31 6.10
N SER A 130 9.09 10.17 4.91
CA SER A 130 8.56 10.82 3.71
C SER A 130 7.42 10.01 3.10
N THR A 131 6.80 10.49 2.04
CA THR A 131 5.80 9.73 1.29
C THR A 131 6.41 8.51 0.58
N VAL A 132 7.68 8.62 0.18
CA VAL A 132 8.47 7.58 -0.51
C VAL A 132 9.88 7.62 0.04
N ASP A 133 10.39 6.48 0.54
CA ASP A 133 11.71 6.39 1.15
C ASP A 133 12.35 5.04 0.80
N GLY A 134 13.52 5.09 0.19
CA GLY A 134 14.27 3.93 -0.28
C GLY A 134 15.78 4.13 -0.21
N GLU A 135 16.52 3.09 -0.55
CA GLU A 135 17.99 3.05 -0.46
C GLU A 135 18.68 3.95 -1.50
N LYS A 136 18.02 4.23 -2.61
CA LYS A 136 18.55 5.05 -3.71
C LYS A 136 17.50 6.03 -4.18
N GLU A 137 17.95 7.26 -4.49
CA GLU A 137 17.10 8.23 -5.17
C GLU A 137 16.71 7.75 -6.57
N PHE A 138 15.57 8.21 -7.05
CA PHE A 138 15.22 8.04 -8.46
C PHE A 138 16.13 8.93 -9.29
N LEU A 139 16.83 8.37 -10.30
CA LEU A 139 17.86 9.05 -11.10
C LEU A 139 17.32 10.19 -11.95
N SER A 140 16.03 10.29 -12.13
CA SER A 140 15.39 11.39 -12.84
C SER A 140 14.10 11.81 -12.14
N PHE A 141 13.94 13.11 -11.92
CA PHE A 141 12.64 13.69 -11.65
C PHE A 141 11.87 13.72 -12.97
N ASP A 142 11.04 12.74 -13.16
CA ASP A 142 10.33 12.57 -14.41
C ASP A 142 8.93 13.21 -14.28
N SER A 143 8.92 14.57 -14.21
CA SER A 143 7.67 15.34 -14.21
C SER A 143 6.84 15.11 -15.47
N GLU A 144 7.48 14.61 -16.54
CA GLU A 144 6.82 14.27 -17.79
C GLU A 144 5.96 13.00 -17.68
N LYS A 145 6.20 12.17 -16.66
CA LYS A 145 5.40 10.93 -16.44
C LYS A 145 4.07 11.15 -15.75
N TRP A 146 3.83 12.33 -15.18
CA TRP A 146 2.66 12.61 -14.36
C TRP A 146 1.89 13.82 -14.84
N ASN A 147 0.56 13.72 -14.88
CA ASN A 147 -0.36 14.81 -15.08
C ASN A 147 -1.06 15.12 -13.77
N LEU A 148 -1.03 16.40 -13.35
CA LEU A 148 -1.95 16.85 -12.30
C LEU A 148 -3.35 16.95 -12.92
N THR A 149 -4.24 16.03 -12.52
CA THR A 149 -5.60 15.92 -13.09
C THR A 149 -6.67 16.49 -12.16
N GLN A 150 -6.36 16.64 -10.86
CA GLN A 150 -7.24 17.28 -9.90
C GLN A 150 -6.43 18.07 -8.88
N CYS A 151 -6.92 19.28 -8.58
CA CYS A 151 -6.43 20.12 -7.49
C CYS A 151 -7.64 20.78 -6.83
N GLU A 152 -7.98 20.35 -5.64
CA GLU A 152 -9.19 20.78 -4.95
C GLU A 152 -8.85 21.27 -3.54
N LYS A 153 -9.36 22.44 -3.18
CA LYS A 153 -9.28 22.97 -1.82
C LYS A 153 -10.57 22.60 -1.09
N ILE A 154 -10.46 21.91 0.03
CA ILE A 154 -11.56 21.63 0.95
C ILE A 154 -11.14 22.14 2.33
N ASP A 155 -11.85 23.09 2.86
CA ASP A 155 -11.48 23.83 4.07
C ASP A 155 -10.05 24.39 3.96
N ASP A 156 -9.13 23.97 4.80
CA ASP A 156 -7.75 24.40 4.82
C ASP A 156 -6.78 23.36 4.23
N GLU A 157 -7.30 22.33 3.59
CA GLU A 157 -6.51 21.26 2.97
C GLU A 157 -6.55 21.34 1.44
N VAL A 158 -5.51 20.82 0.79
CA VAL A 158 -5.44 20.70 -0.67
C VAL A 158 -5.31 19.23 -1.05
N PHE A 159 -6.24 18.78 -1.89
CA PHE A 159 -6.28 17.43 -2.44
C PHE A 159 -5.76 17.44 -3.87
N LEU A 160 -4.71 16.70 -4.13
CA LEU A 160 -4.05 16.60 -5.42
C LEU A 160 -4.17 15.20 -5.97
N LYS A 161 -4.48 15.08 -7.25
CA LYS A 161 -4.46 13.79 -7.96
C LYS A 161 -3.52 13.91 -9.15
N TYR A 162 -2.53 13.03 -9.19
CA TYR A 162 -1.65 12.87 -10.33
C TYR A 162 -1.93 11.52 -10.99
N GLU A 163 -2.06 11.52 -12.30
CA GLU A 163 -2.23 10.33 -13.11
C GLU A 163 -1.03 10.12 -14.02
N LYS A 164 -0.59 8.87 -14.11
CA LYS A 164 0.51 8.49 -15.00
C LYS A 164 0.15 8.82 -16.45
N ARG A 165 1.04 9.47 -17.17
CA ARG A 165 0.87 9.72 -18.60
C ARG A 165 0.93 8.40 -19.35
N THR A 166 -0.10 8.11 -20.13
CA THR A 166 -0.03 7.08 -21.14
C THR A 166 0.78 7.65 -22.31
N THR A 167 1.98 7.15 -22.54
CA THR A 167 2.67 7.37 -23.80
C THR A 167 1.75 6.81 -24.90
N LYS A 168 1.15 7.71 -25.71
CA LYS A 168 0.58 7.27 -26.98
C LYS A 168 1.78 6.75 -27.78
N THR A 169 1.86 5.45 -28.01
CA THR A 169 2.63 4.90 -29.13
C THR A 169 2.01 5.57 -30.37
N GLU A 170 2.72 6.51 -30.97
CA GLU A 170 2.42 6.94 -32.33
C GLU A 170 2.70 5.71 -33.21
N ASP A 171 1.60 5.13 -33.75
CA ASP A 171 1.62 4.14 -34.82
C ASP A 171 2.00 4.81 -36.14
#